data_988d0cca4d605454dd207258a69dfe34
#
_entry.id   988d0cca4d605454dd207258a69dfe34
#
_cell.length_a   1.000
_cell.length_b   1.000
_cell.length_c   1.000
_cell.angle_alpha   90.00
_cell.angle_beta   90.00
_cell.angle_gamma   90.00
#
_symmetry.space_group_name_H-M   'P 1'
#
loop_
_entity.id
_entity.type
_entity.pdbx_description
1 polymer ?
#
loop_
_entity_poly.entity_id
_entity_poly.type
_entity_poly.pdbx_seq_one_letter_code
_entity_poly.pdbx_strand_id
1 'polypeptide(L)'
;MENTAVITINALIKRFPVGGDFFTALKEVDLTLGTGEFTGLVGPSGSGKTTLLNIIGGLDSPSEGQVSVLGQSLNDTSHKERALLRRKHMGFIFQSYNLLPVYTVFENVELPLILNKIDPGERDKRVAQAIDWVGLSDKRDSRPAMLSGGECQRTAI
;
A
#
# COMPACT_ATOMS: atom_id res chain seq x y z
N MET A 1 -9.25 -26.46 5.10
CA MET A 1 -8.63 -25.30 5.77
C MET A 1 -9.69 -24.21 5.76
N GLU A 2 -10.11 -23.72 6.93
CA GLU A 2 -11.05 -22.60 6.99
C GLU A 2 -10.40 -21.37 6.35
N ASN A 3 -11.07 -20.84 5.34
CA ASN A 3 -10.61 -19.63 4.65
C ASN A 3 -10.87 -18.43 5.58
N THR A 4 -9.90 -18.11 6.43
CA THR A 4 -10.04 -17.01 7.39
C THR A 4 -10.08 -15.68 6.63
N ALA A 5 -11.14 -14.91 6.83
CA ALA A 5 -11.28 -13.60 6.20
C ALA A 5 -10.15 -12.66 6.65
N VAL A 6 -9.41 -12.13 5.69
CA VAL A 6 -8.31 -11.16 5.90
C VAL A 6 -8.85 -9.74 5.76
N ILE A 7 -9.80 -9.52 4.85
CA ILE A 7 -10.47 -8.24 4.63
C ILE A 7 -11.98 -8.50 4.65
N THR A 8 -12.70 -7.70 5.41
CA THR A 8 -14.17 -7.70 5.43
C THR A 8 -14.66 -6.26 5.33
N ILE A 9 -15.54 -6.02 4.38
CA ILE A 9 -16.16 -4.72 4.11
C ILE A 9 -17.68 -4.93 4.09
N ASN A 10 -18.41 -4.12 4.84
CA ASN A 10 -19.87 -4.16 4.90
C ASN A 10 -20.44 -2.77 4.65
N ALA A 11 -21.32 -2.63 3.65
CA ALA A 11 -22.04 -1.42 3.28
C ALA A 11 -21.13 -0.17 3.20
N LEU A 12 -19.92 -0.31 2.64
CA LEU A 12 -18.93 0.77 2.58
C LEU A 12 -19.41 1.88 1.65
N ILE A 13 -19.50 3.09 2.20
CA ILE A 13 -19.74 4.32 1.45
C ILE A 13 -18.54 5.24 1.61
N LYS A 14 -18.11 5.84 0.50
CA LYS A 14 -17.12 6.92 0.52
C LYS A 14 -17.63 8.13 -0.23
N ARG A 15 -17.65 9.27 0.47
CA ARG A 15 -18.00 10.57 -0.08
C ARG A 15 -16.82 11.54 0.03
N PHE A 16 -16.65 12.37 -0.98
CA PHE A 16 -15.70 13.49 -0.99
C PHE A 16 -16.46 14.80 -1.09
N PRO A 17 -16.12 15.82 -0.30
CA PRO A 17 -16.72 17.15 -0.43
C PRO A 17 -16.28 17.82 -1.74
N VAL A 18 -17.23 18.34 -2.49
CA VAL A 18 -17.00 19.03 -3.77
C VAL A 18 -17.96 20.24 -3.87
N GLY A 19 -17.42 21.46 -3.85
CA GLY A 19 -18.19 22.68 -4.13
C GLY A 19 -19.42 22.92 -3.24
N GLY A 20 -19.39 22.48 -1.99
CA GLY A 20 -20.53 22.60 -1.04
C GLY A 20 -21.49 21.39 -1.07
N ASP A 21 -21.26 20.42 -1.93
CA ASP A 21 -21.99 19.16 -2.04
C ASP A 21 -21.04 17.96 -1.83
N PHE A 22 -21.53 16.75 -2.06
CA PHE A 22 -20.74 15.51 -1.91
C PHE A 22 -20.74 14.68 -3.19
N PHE A 23 -19.55 14.28 -3.63
CA PHE A 23 -19.39 13.25 -4.64
C PHE A 23 -19.24 11.88 -3.96
N THR A 24 -20.15 10.93 -4.28
CA THR A 24 -20.09 9.57 -3.76
C THR A 24 -19.25 8.68 -4.67
N ALA A 25 -18.05 8.35 -4.22
CA ALA A 25 -17.10 7.51 -4.97
C ALA A 25 -17.33 6.00 -4.77
N LEU A 26 -17.81 5.58 -3.60
CA LEU A 26 -18.20 4.19 -3.31
C LEU A 26 -19.61 4.20 -2.73
N LYS A 27 -20.46 3.26 -3.19
CA LYS A 27 -21.87 3.18 -2.84
C LYS A 27 -22.19 1.77 -2.33
N GLU A 28 -22.27 1.61 -0.99
CA GLU A 28 -22.67 0.37 -0.34
C GLU A 28 -21.91 -0.86 -0.83
N VAL A 29 -20.57 -0.79 -0.79
CA VAL A 29 -19.72 -1.88 -1.27
C VAL A 29 -19.59 -2.93 -0.16
N ASP A 30 -19.88 -4.18 -0.50
CA ASP A 30 -19.61 -5.36 0.32
C ASP A 30 -18.49 -6.19 -0.33
N LEU A 31 -17.52 -6.64 0.47
CA LEU A 31 -16.39 -7.44 0.00
C LEU A 31 -15.82 -8.28 1.14
N THR A 32 -15.53 -9.54 0.85
CA THR A 32 -14.75 -10.39 1.76
C THR A 32 -13.63 -11.05 0.98
N LEU A 33 -12.40 -10.93 1.48
CA LEU A 33 -11.23 -11.61 0.92
C LEU A 33 -10.59 -12.51 1.98
N GLY A 34 -10.28 -13.73 1.58
CA GLY A 34 -9.67 -14.74 2.42
C GLY A 34 -8.14 -14.79 2.34
N THR A 35 -7.56 -15.56 3.24
CA THR A 35 -6.11 -15.81 3.24
C THR A 35 -5.67 -16.52 1.95
N GLY A 36 -4.59 -16.03 1.33
CA GLY A 36 -3.99 -16.64 0.14
C GLY A 36 -4.72 -16.34 -1.17
N GLU A 37 -5.77 -15.51 -1.15
CA GLU A 37 -6.48 -15.12 -2.36
C GLU A 37 -5.67 -14.13 -3.21
N PHE A 38 -5.74 -14.31 -4.53
CA PHE A 38 -5.28 -13.35 -5.53
C PHE A 38 -6.51 -12.74 -6.22
N THR A 39 -6.78 -11.46 -5.95
CA THR A 39 -8.01 -10.80 -6.40
C THR A 39 -7.69 -9.64 -7.34
N GLY A 40 -8.37 -9.60 -8.49
CA GLY A 40 -8.31 -8.50 -9.45
C GLY A 40 -9.50 -7.56 -9.32
N LEU A 41 -9.25 -6.25 -9.15
CA LEU A 41 -10.28 -5.22 -9.15
C LEU A 41 -10.35 -4.55 -10.53
N VAL A 42 -11.40 -4.86 -11.30
CA VAL A 42 -11.56 -4.44 -12.69
C VAL A 42 -12.68 -3.41 -12.82
N GLY A 43 -12.54 -2.46 -13.73
CA GLY A 43 -13.55 -1.45 -14.01
C GLY A 43 -12.98 -0.22 -14.74
N PRO A 44 -13.84 0.66 -15.27
CA PRO A 44 -13.42 1.87 -15.98
C PRO A 44 -12.70 2.88 -15.07
N SER A 45 -12.04 3.88 -15.67
CA SER A 45 -11.48 5.00 -14.90
C SER A 45 -12.60 5.72 -14.14
N GLY A 46 -12.32 6.14 -12.90
CA GLY A 46 -13.30 6.81 -12.03
C GLY A 46 -14.30 5.89 -11.32
N SER A 47 -14.23 4.56 -11.49
CA SER A 47 -15.15 3.62 -10.83
C SER A 47 -14.86 3.36 -9.33
N GLY A 48 -13.95 4.10 -8.71
CA GLY A 48 -13.66 3.98 -7.27
C GLY A 48 -12.60 2.97 -6.87
N LYS A 49 -11.95 2.25 -7.81
CA LYS A 49 -10.94 1.20 -7.50
C LYS A 49 -9.82 1.70 -6.58
N THR A 50 -9.21 2.81 -6.92
CA THR A 50 -8.13 3.41 -6.11
C THR A 50 -8.65 3.85 -4.74
N THR A 51 -9.85 4.39 -4.68
CA THR A 51 -10.51 4.77 -3.42
C THR A 51 -10.71 3.56 -2.52
N LEU A 52 -11.21 2.45 -3.08
CA LEU A 52 -11.40 1.20 -2.34
C LEU A 52 -10.06 0.65 -1.82
N LEU A 53 -9.03 0.60 -2.67
CA LEU A 53 -7.69 0.14 -2.29
C LEU A 53 -7.07 1.04 -1.20
N ASN A 54 -7.25 2.35 -1.28
CA ASN A 54 -6.76 3.29 -0.26
C ASN A 54 -7.45 3.07 1.10
N ILE A 55 -8.75 2.77 1.11
CA ILE A 55 -9.49 2.47 2.35
C ILE A 55 -9.02 1.13 2.92
N ILE A 56 -8.94 0.07 2.11
CA ILE A 56 -8.41 -1.24 2.53
C ILE A 56 -7.00 -1.09 3.09
N GLY A 57 -6.16 -0.30 2.42
CA GLY A 57 -4.81 0.01 2.87
C GLY A 57 -4.73 0.93 4.10
N GLY A 58 -5.85 1.40 4.64
CA GLY A 58 -5.86 2.34 5.76
C GLY A 58 -5.21 3.69 5.45
N LEU A 59 -5.08 4.05 4.16
CA LEU A 59 -4.59 5.36 3.69
C LEU A 59 -5.69 6.41 3.72
N ASP A 60 -6.95 5.96 3.61
CA ASP A 60 -8.15 6.79 3.71
C ASP A 60 -9.16 6.13 4.66
N SER A 61 -10.21 6.86 5.03
CA SER A 61 -11.27 6.40 5.93
C SER A 61 -12.59 6.24 5.20
N PRO A 62 -13.42 5.27 5.57
CA PRO A 62 -14.81 5.20 5.10
C PRO A 62 -15.60 6.42 5.57
N SER A 63 -16.62 6.84 4.81
CA SER A 63 -17.61 7.81 5.26
C SER A 63 -18.69 7.12 6.09
N GLU A 64 -19.11 5.92 5.66
CA GLU A 64 -20.08 5.05 6.33
C GLU A 64 -19.74 3.58 6.05
N GLY A 65 -20.38 2.67 6.76
CA GLY A 65 -20.14 1.22 6.67
C GLY A 65 -18.98 0.79 7.55
N GLN A 66 -18.56 -0.46 7.42
CA GLN A 66 -17.53 -1.06 8.25
C GLN A 66 -16.43 -1.68 7.39
N VAL A 67 -15.19 -1.48 7.80
CA VAL A 67 -14.02 -2.07 7.16
C VAL A 67 -13.12 -2.70 8.22
N SER A 68 -12.86 -3.97 8.08
CA SER A 68 -11.93 -4.73 8.93
C SER A 68 -10.82 -5.33 8.10
N VAL A 69 -9.59 -5.23 8.58
CA VAL A 69 -8.40 -5.82 7.98
C VAL A 69 -7.62 -6.56 9.04
N LEU A 70 -7.31 -7.84 8.80
CA LEU A 70 -6.65 -8.73 9.76
C LEU A 70 -7.37 -8.75 11.12
N GLY A 71 -8.70 -8.71 11.12
CA GLY A 71 -9.52 -8.67 12.33
C GLY A 71 -9.57 -7.32 13.08
N GLN A 72 -8.89 -6.28 12.56
CA GLN A 72 -8.91 -4.94 13.15
C GLN A 72 -9.87 -4.03 12.38
N SER A 73 -10.82 -3.38 13.12
CA SER A 73 -11.70 -2.36 12.53
C SER A 73 -10.91 -1.12 12.17
N LEU A 74 -10.94 -0.73 10.89
CA LEU A 74 -10.32 0.53 10.45
C LEU A 74 -11.15 1.76 10.80
N ASN A 75 -12.43 1.60 11.14
CA ASN A 75 -13.30 2.70 11.53
C ASN A 75 -12.85 3.34 12.84
N ASP A 76 -12.47 2.50 13.82
CA ASP A 76 -12.19 2.89 15.20
C ASP A 76 -10.70 3.10 15.48
N THR A 77 -9.83 2.86 14.46
CA THR A 77 -8.38 3.00 14.58
C THR A 77 -7.91 4.43 14.31
N SER A 78 -7.00 4.92 15.15
CA SER A 78 -6.30 6.18 14.94
C SER A 78 -5.35 6.13 13.73
N HIS A 79 -4.95 7.29 13.22
CA HIS A 79 -3.94 7.37 12.15
C HIS A 79 -2.62 6.65 12.51
N LYS A 80 -2.21 6.70 13.78
CA LYS A 80 -1.00 6.03 14.27
C LYS A 80 -1.14 4.51 14.23
N GLU A 81 -2.28 3.97 14.64
CA GLU A 81 -2.55 2.53 14.62
C GLU A 81 -2.65 2.00 13.20
N ARG A 82 -3.32 2.72 12.29
CA ARG A 82 -3.34 2.37 10.85
C ARG A 82 -1.93 2.39 10.24
N ALA A 83 -1.11 3.38 10.58
CA ALA A 83 0.28 3.43 10.12
C ALA A 83 1.09 2.22 10.64
N LEU A 84 0.84 1.78 11.87
CA LEU A 84 1.46 0.59 12.44
C LEU A 84 1.00 -0.70 11.75
N LEU A 85 -0.29 -0.81 11.46
CA LEU A 85 -0.87 -1.93 10.71
C LEU A 85 -0.24 -2.04 9.32
N ARG A 86 -0.20 -0.92 8.56
CA ARG A 86 0.47 -0.87 7.26
C ARG A 86 1.92 -1.31 7.34
N ARG A 87 2.67 -0.71 8.27
CA ARG A 87 4.10 -0.98 8.43
C ARG A 87 4.42 -2.45 8.69
N LYS A 88 3.55 -3.15 9.43
CA LYS A 88 3.79 -4.54 9.85
C LYS A 88 3.25 -5.58 8.87
N HIS A 89 2.15 -5.26 8.18
CA HIS A 89 1.34 -6.29 7.53
C HIS A 89 0.99 -6.00 6.07
N MET A 90 1.35 -4.83 5.52
CA MET A 90 0.96 -4.45 4.17
C MET A 90 2.17 -4.01 3.35
N GLY A 91 2.22 -4.43 2.09
CA GLY A 91 3.09 -3.86 1.07
C GLY A 91 2.26 -3.10 0.05
N PHE A 92 2.80 -2.00 -0.48
CA PHE A 92 2.14 -1.17 -1.48
C PHE A 92 3.04 -1.01 -2.69
N ILE A 93 2.51 -1.31 -3.87
CA ILE A 93 3.14 -1.00 -5.15
C ILE A 93 2.29 0.07 -5.83
N PHE A 94 2.81 1.28 -5.94
CA PHE A 94 2.08 2.42 -6.51
C PHE A 94 2.36 2.57 -8.00
N GLN A 95 1.37 3.04 -8.75
CA GLN A 95 1.51 3.34 -10.17
C GLN A 95 2.56 4.43 -10.45
N SER A 96 2.72 5.39 -9.55
CA SER A 96 3.68 6.50 -9.61
C SER A 96 5.01 6.20 -8.90
N TYR A 97 5.30 4.93 -8.60
CA TYR A 97 6.48 4.42 -7.89
C TYR A 97 6.64 4.93 -6.45
N ASN A 98 6.35 6.20 -6.17
CA ASN A 98 6.50 6.89 -4.87
C ASN A 98 7.91 6.81 -4.29
N LEU A 99 8.93 6.73 -5.14
CA LEU A 99 10.32 6.81 -4.73
C LEU A 99 10.66 8.22 -4.24
N LEU A 100 11.49 8.28 -3.21
CA LEU A 100 12.04 9.56 -2.73
C LEU A 100 13.15 10.02 -3.69
N PRO A 101 12.97 11.15 -4.40
CA PRO A 101 13.84 11.51 -5.52
C PRO A 101 15.26 11.90 -5.08
N VAL A 102 15.45 12.28 -3.81
CA VAL A 102 16.74 12.64 -3.23
C VAL A 102 17.55 11.42 -2.78
N TYR A 103 16.91 10.26 -2.64
CA TYR A 103 17.49 9.00 -2.20
C TYR A 103 17.95 8.17 -3.40
N THR A 104 19.01 7.38 -3.19
CA THR A 104 19.47 6.36 -4.12
C THR A 104 18.48 5.17 -4.16
N VAL A 105 18.71 4.23 -5.08
CA VAL A 105 18.00 2.93 -5.08
C VAL A 105 18.17 2.24 -3.73
N PHE A 106 19.41 2.16 -3.23
CA PHE A 106 19.70 1.56 -1.94
C PHE A 106 18.90 2.19 -0.80
N GLU A 107 18.93 3.51 -0.68
CA GLU A 107 18.26 4.25 0.38
C GLU A 107 16.72 4.15 0.30
N ASN A 108 16.14 4.13 -0.91
CA ASN A 108 14.71 3.90 -1.10
C ASN A 108 14.28 2.50 -0.61
N VAL A 109 15.06 1.46 -0.94
CA VAL A 109 14.80 0.07 -0.51
C VAL A 109 15.08 -0.12 0.98
N GLU A 110 16.03 0.62 1.56
CA GLU A 110 16.38 0.56 2.98
C GLU A 110 15.31 1.19 3.88
N LEU A 111 14.63 2.23 3.41
CA LEU A 111 13.72 3.04 4.22
C LEU A 111 12.68 2.24 5.01
N PRO A 112 11.96 1.26 4.44
CA PRO A 112 11.03 0.42 5.21
C PRO A 112 11.70 -0.36 6.36
N LEU A 113 12.94 -0.79 6.18
CA LEU A 113 13.69 -1.52 7.20
C LEU A 113 14.12 -0.59 8.35
N ILE A 114 14.49 0.66 8.03
CA ILE A 114 14.77 1.70 9.03
C ILE A 114 13.52 1.96 9.88
N LEU A 115 12.37 2.15 9.23
CA LEU A 115 11.09 2.38 9.91
C LEU A 115 10.70 1.21 10.81
N ASN A 116 11.07 -0.01 10.44
CA ASN A 116 10.87 -1.21 11.25
C ASN A 116 11.96 -1.44 12.30
N LYS A 117 12.94 -0.54 12.44
CA LYS A 117 14.03 -0.59 13.41
C LYS A 117 14.90 -1.86 13.28
N ILE A 118 15.08 -2.34 12.06
CA ILE A 118 15.99 -3.46 11.79
C ILE A 118 17.45 -3.00 12.02
N ASP A 119 18.27 -3.89 12.54
CA ASP A 119 19.69 -3.63 12.78
C ASP A 119 20.44 -3.21 11.50
N PRO A 120 21.36 -2.23 11.55
CA PRO A 120 22.07 -1.74 10.37
C PRO A 120 22.77 -2.82 9.55
N GLY A 121 23.47 -3.74 10.18
CA GLY A 121 24.18 -4.82 9.47
C GLY A 121 23.24 -5.80 8.79
N GLU A 122 22.08 -6.04 9.36
CA GLU A 122 21.04 -6.87 8.74
C GLU A 122 20.33 -6.12 7.61
N ARG A 123 20.09 -4.81 7.75
CA ARG A 123 19.51 -3.97 6.68
C ARG A 123 20.35 -4.01 5.42
N ASP A 124 21.67 -3.76 5.54
CA ASP A 124 22.56 -3.75 4.38
C ASP A 124 22.51 -5.05 3.59
N LYS A 125 22.50 -6.18 4.28
CA LYS A 125 22.37 -7.51 3.64
C LYS A 125 21.04 -7.69 2.93
N ARG A 126 19.93 -7.35 3.59
CA ARG A 126 18.59 -7.50 3.01
C ARG A 126 18.37 -6.58 1.82
N VAL A 127 18.84 -5.33 1.90
CA VAL A 127 18.74 -4.38 0.80
C VAL A 127 19.57 -4.84 -0.39
N ALA A 128 20.82 -5.25 -0.17
CA ALA A 128 21.66 -5.77 -1.25
C ALA A 128 21.02 -6.98 -1.96
N GLN A 129 20.45 -7.90 -1.18
CA GLN A 129 19.75 -9.07 -1.72
C GLN A 129 18.49 -8.68 -2.51
N ALA A 130 17.67 -7.74 -1.99
CA ALA A 130 16.46 -7.30 -2.68
C ALA A 130 16.79 -6.61 -4.01
N ILE A 131 17.81 -5.76 -4.04
CA ILE A 131 18.30 -5.09 -5.24
C ILE A 131 18.82 -6.10 -6.28
N ASP A 132 19.51 -7.14 -5.83
CA ASP A 132 20.01 -8.22 -6.69
C ASP A 132 18.85 -9.02 -7.30
N TRP A 133 17.82 -9.38 -6.54
CA TRP A 133 16.64 -10.10 -7.04
C TRP A 133 15.93 -9.40 -8.19
N VAL A 134 15.97 -8.07 -8.22
CA VAL A 134 15.32 -7.27 -9.27
C VAL A 134 16.32 -6.81 -10.36
N GLY A 135 17.58 -7.27 -10.31
CA GLY A 135 18.61 -6.97 -11.30
C GLY A 135 19.00 -5.50 -11.35
N LEU A 136 19.19 -4.86 -10.18
CA LEU A 136 19.56 -3.45 -10.06
C LEU A 136 20.88 -3.24 -9.28
N SER A 137 21.71 -4.27 -9.14
CA SER A 137 22.96 -4.20 -8.37
C SER A 137 23.92 -3.12 -8.90
N ASP A 138 23.97 -2.91 -10.23
CA ASP A 138 24.76 -1.86 -10.91
C ASP A 138 24.15 -0.44 -10.75
N LYS A 139 22.92 -0.34 -10.29
CA LYS A 139 22.17 0.91 -10.07
C LYS A 139 22.03 1.28 -8.60
N ARG A 140 22.63 0.52 -7.68
CA ARG A 140 22.52 0.68 -6.23
C ARG A 140 22.58 2.15 -5.78
N ASP A 141 23.56 2.89 -6.30
CA ASP A 141 23.86 4.27 -5.91
C ASP A 141 23.22 5.32 -6.85
N SER A 142 22.42 4.88 -7.83
CA SER A 142 21.70 5.75 -8.75
C SER A 142 20.45 6.35 -8.07
N ARG A 143 20.12 7.60 -8.43
CA ARG A 143 18.87 8.25 -7.99
C ARG A 143 17.75 8.00 -9.00
N PRO A 144 16.47 8.10 -8.58
CA PRO A 144 15.31 7.87 -9.46
C PRO A 144 15.36 8.63 -10.79
N ALA A 145 15.89 9.85 -10.80
CA ALA A 145 16.05 10.65 -12.02
C ALA A 145 17.02 10.05 -13.06
N MET A 146 17.87 9.11 -12.65
CA MET A 146 18.84 8.40 -13.51
C MET A 146 18.35 7.02 -13.94
N LEU A 147 17.14 6.63 -13.56
CA LEU A 147 16.55 5.33 -13.84
C LEU A 147 15.50 5.43 -14.95
N SER A 148 15.40 4.37 -15.74
CA SER A 148 14.23 4.16 -16.61
C SER A 148 12.96 3.88 -15.78
N GLY A 149 11.78 4.02 -16.40
CA GLY A 149 10.51 3.72 -15.73
C GLY A 149 10.44 2.28 -15.20
N GLY A 150 10.99 1.31 -15.95
CA GLY A 150 11.06 -0.08 -15.49
C GLY A 150 12.00 -0.29 -14.31
N GLU A 151 13.13 0.43 -14.25
CA GLU A 151 14.04 0.41 -13.10
C GLU A 151 13.42 1.07 -11.88
N CYS A 152 12.70 2.20 -12.04
CA CYS A 152 11.92 2.81 -10.97
C CYS A 152 10.85 1.85 -10.42
N GLN A 153 10.14 1.15 -11.32
CA GLN A 153 9.12 0.16 -10.92
C GLN A 153 9.76 -0.97 -10.12
N ARG A 154 10.89 -1.53 -10.59
CA ARG A 154 11.58 -2.60 -9.86
C ARG A 154 12.15 -2.15 -8.52
N THR A 155 12.57 -0.88 -8.42
CA THR A 155 13.00 -0.29 -7.12
C THR A 155 11.84 -0.15 -6.13
N ALA A 156 10.60 0.04 -6.64
CA ALA A 156 9.41 0.26 -5.82
C ALA A 156 8.70 -1.04 -5.39
N ILE A 157 9.10 -2.20 -5.90
CA ILE A 157 8.58 -3.52 -5.55
C ILE A 157 9.30 -4.10 -4.34
#